data_ecd7af7067e96cc49b945e8a199ceae1
#
_entry.id   ecd7af7067e96cc49b945e8a199ceae1
#
_cell.length_a   1.000
_cell.length_b   1.000
_cell.length_c   1.000
_cell.angle_alpha   90.00
_cell.angle_beta   90.00
_cell.angle_gamma   90.00
#
_symmetry.space_group_name_H-M   'P 1'
#
loop_
_entity.id
_entity.type
_entity.pdbx_description
1 polymer ?
#
loop_
_entity_poly.entity_id
_entity_poly.type
_entity_poly.pdbx_seq_one_letter_code
_entity_poly.pdbx_strand_id
1 'polypeptide(L)'
;GVEPKTVVKGQSTSVQVTLSTPVEGATAKLVAAGETCESENVLTVNGATSFAAGVTVTGAIATVGEASDYVVCLRLAEGEYHRYPALSVHVVEFQLERKEFVVADFSISLTVAAASGLSMQDTCFFTAGATCDGSNEVTIDGETFTPMSGFVTVVFTAPGKNVNLCCSLSGMEPTLLQSNVIGEVAQLMDVAGLNLHYAMLPYNVEKQ
;
A
#
# COMPACT_ATOMS: atom_id res chain seq x y z
N GLY A 1 0.22 22.11 -8.99
CA GLY A 1 0.58 20.69 -8.82
C GLY A 1 -0.37 19.98 -7.89
N VAL A 2 -0.27 18.66 -7.86
CA VAL A 2 -0.89 17.80 -6.84
C VAL A 2 0.19 16.85 -6.30
N GLU A 3 0.23 16.69 -4.98
CA GLU A 3 1.16 15.79 -4.27
C GLU A 3 0.45 15.12 -3.08
N PRO A 4 0.75 13.85 -2.81
CA PRO A 4 1.52 12.93 -3.64
C PRO A 4 0.72 12.51 -4.89
N LYS A 5 1.42 12.02 -5.90
CA LYS A 5 0.77 11.51 -7.13
C LYS A 5 0.20 10.10 -6.98
N THR A 6 0.72 9.34 -6.02
CA THR A 6 0.25 7.99 -5.71
C THR A 6 -0.11 7.90 -4.23
N VAL A 7 -1.23 7.29 -3.93
CA VAL A 7 -1.72 7.07 -2.57
C VAL A 7 -2.17 5.63 -2.40
N VAL A 8 -2.06 5.14 -1.17
CA VAL A 8 -2.47 3.78 -0.84
C VAL A 8 -3.87 3.79 -0.25
N LYS A 9 -4.75 2.98 -0.79
CA LYS A 9 -6.13 2.81 -0.33
C LYS A 9 -6.18 2.49 1.17
N GLY A 10 -7.02 3.22 1.89
CA GLY A 10 -7.23 3.02 3.32
C GLY A 10 -6.14 3.58 4.24
N GLN A 11 -5.08 4.19 3.70
CA GLN A 11 -4.06 4.84 4.51
C GLN A 11 -4.31 6.34 4.67
N SER A 12 -3.90 6.89 5.81
CA SER A 12 -3.86 8.33 6.01
C SER A 12 -2.74 8.93 5.20
N THR A 13 -3.08 9.86 4.32
CA THR A 13 -2.12 10.53 3.44
C THR A 13 -2.42 12.02 3.40
N SER A 14 -1.38 12.85 3.46
CA SER A 14 -1.51 14.29 3.22
C SER A 14 -1.61 14.52 1.72
N VAL A 15 -2.68 15.19 1.30
CA VAL A 15 -2.86 15.59 -0.10
C VAL A 15 -2.80 17.11 -0.20
N GLN A 16 -2.03 17.60 -1.16
CA GLN A 16 -1.88 19.02 -1.42
C GLN A 16 -2.13 19.34 -2.89
N VAL A 17 -2.97 20.30 -3.16
CA VAL A 17 -3.11 20.93 -4.48
C VAL A 17 -2.48 22.31 -4.43
N THR A 18 -1.36 22.49 -5.12
CA THR A 18 -0.59 23.74 -5.13
C THR A 18 -0.93 24.56 -6.36
N LEU A 19 -1.24 25.83 -6.17
CA LEU A 19 -1.46 26.81 -7.24
C LEU A 19 -0.16 27.62 -7.49
N SER A 20 0.11 27.96 -8.74
CA SER A 20 1.24 28.83 -9.10
C SER A 20 1.08 30.26 -8.56
N THR A 21 -0.17 30.69 -8.43
CA THR A 21 -0.53 31.98 -7.80
C THR A 21 -1.58 31.68 -6.74
N PRO A 22 -1.38 32.09 -5.48
CA PRO A 22 -2.39 31.93 -4.43
C PRO A 22 -3.70 32.61 -4.80
N VAL A 23 -4.80 31.89 -4.63
CA VAL A 23 -6.17 32.40 -4.84
C VAL A 23 -6.96 32.11 -3.59
N GLU A 24 -7.43 33.17 -2.92
CA GLU A 24 -8.24 33.03 -1.74
C GLU A 24 -9.59 32.39 -2.08
N GLY A 25 -10.01 31.42 -1.26
CA GLY A 25 -11.27 30.69 -1.48
C GLY A 25 -11.21 29.61 -2.56
N ALA A 26 -10.03 29.36 -3.17
CA ALA A 26 -9.89 28.25 -4.10
C ALA A 26 -10.12 26.91 -3.42
N THR A 27 -10.90 26.05 -4.08
CA THR A 27 -11.19 24.68 -3.59
C THR A 27 -10.90 23.65 -4.67
N ALA A 28 -10.46 22.47 -4.24
CA ALA A 28 -10.21 21.34 -5.12
C ALA A 28 -11.08 20.14 -4.72
N LYS A 29 -11.36 19.28 -5.68
CA LYS A 29 -11.87 17.94 -5.47
C LYS A 29 -11.19 16.97 -6.42
N LEU A 30 -11.13 15.71 -6.04
CA LEU A 30 -10.54 14.62 -6.82
C LEU A 30 -11.68 13.74 -7.34
N VAL A 31 -11.94 13.79 -8.63
CA VAL A 31 -12.98 12.99 -9.29
C VAL A 31 -12.36 11.85 -10.08
N ALA A 32 -13.07 10.74 -10.20
CA ALA A 32 -12.59 9.61 -11.01
C ALA A 32 -12.25 10.04 -12.43
N ALA A 33 -11.18 9.49 -13.00
CA ALA A 33 -10.59 9.99 -14.26
C ALA A 33 -11.54 10.02 -15.46
N GLY A 34 -12.56 9.17 -15.49
CA GLY A 34 -13.58 9.15 -16.54
C GLY A 34 -14.75 10.11 -16.34
N GLU A 35 -14.82 10.79 -15.19
CA GLU A 35 -15.99 11.54 -14.76
C GLU A 35 -15.85 13.05 -14.98
N THR A 36 -16.98 13.75 -14.92
CA THR A 36 -17.01 15.22 -14.91
C THR A 36 -16.84 15.79 -13.51
N CYS A 37 -16.59 17.09 -13.41
CA CYS A 37 -16.44 17.73 -12.10
C CYS A 37 -17.74 17.77 -11.26
N GLU A 38 -18.87 17.50 -11.83
CA GLU A 38 -20.17 17.42 -11.13
C GLU A 38 -20.43 16.04 -10.54
N SER A 39 -19.63 15.03 -10.92
CA SER A 39 -19.76 13.65 -10.43
C SER A 39 -19.66 13.58 -8.91
N GLU A 40 -20.44 12.67 -8.34
CA GLU A 40 -20.35 12.27 -6.93
C GLU A 40 -19.27 11.20 -6.68
N ASN A 41 -18.71 10.61 -7.74
CA ASN A 41 -17.60 9.65 -7.66
C ASN A 41 -16.29 10.39 -7.42
N VAL A 42 -16.11 10.79 -6.18
CA VAL A 42 -14.99 11.61 -5.72
C VAL A 42 -14.20 10.87 -4.64
N LEU A 43 -12.91 11.14 -4.60
CA LEU A 43 -12.06 10.73 -3.49
C LEU A 43 -12.30 11.65 -2.31
N THR A 44 -12.81 11.13 -1.20
CA THR A 44 -13.04 11.96 -0.01
C THR A 44 -11.75 12.15 0.78
N VAL A 45 -11.53 13.36 1.22
CA VAL A 45 -10.40 13.75 2.07
C VAL A 45 -10.97 14.23 3.40
N ASN A 46 -10.64 13.55 4.50
CA ASN A 46 -11.24 13.81 5.84
C ASN A 46 -12.78 13.77 5.82
N GLY A 47 -13.37 12.90 5.02
CA GLY A 47 -14.82 12.81 4.87
C GLY A 47 -15.45 13.94 4.04
N ALA A 48 -14.66 14.89 3.55
CA ALA A 48 -15.11 15.95 2.67
C ALA A 48 -14.89 15.62 1.21
N THR A 49 -15.80 16.01 0.35
CA THR A 49 -15.72 15.85 -1.12
C THR A 49 -14.92 16.96 -1.80
N SER A 50 -14.62 18.03 -1.08
CA SER A 50 -13.77 19.14 -1.55
C SER A 50 -12.94 19.70 -0.40
N PHE A 51 -11.80 20.26 -0.71
CA PHE A 51 -10.84 20.83 0.25
C PHE A 51 -10.21 22.11 -0.32
N ALA A 52 -9.64 22.95 0.56
CA ALA A 52 -8.99 24.18 0.14
C ALA A 52 -7.76 23.89 -0.72
N ALA A 53 -7.66 24.53 -1.90
CA ALA A 53 -6.48 24.46 -2.76
C ALA A 53 -5.37 25.37 -2.21
N GLY A 54 -4.13 24.93 -2.37
CA GLY A 54 -2.95 25.65 -1.84
C GLY A 54 -2.64 25.33 -0.37
N VAL A 55 -3.45 24.48 0.26
CA VAL A 55 -3.26 24.05 1.65
C VAL A 55 -3.05 22.55 1.70
N THR A 56 -2.14 22.09 2.56
CA THR A 56 -1.97 20.66 2.82
C THR A 56 -3.14 20.15 3.65
N VAL A 57 -3.81 19.13 3.15
CA VAL A 57 -4.90 18.45 3.85
C VAL A 57 -4.41 17.07 4.27
N THR A 58 -4.49 16.79 5.57
CA THR A 58 -4.12 15.49 6.13
C THR A 58 -5.39 14.70 6.46
N GLY A 59 -5.47 13.46 6.01
CA GLY A 59 -6.61 12.62 6.35
C GLY A 59 -6.52 11.22 5.78
N ALA A 60 -7.45 10.39 6.22
CA ALA A 60 -7.66 9.10 5.60
C ALA A 60 -8.31 9.33 4.23
N ILE A 61 -7.65 8.89 3.19
CA ILE A 61 -8.27 8.82 1.88
C ILE A 61 -9.19 7.60 1.91
N ALA A 62 -10.46 7.84 2.23
CA ALA A 62 -11.48 6.83 2.09
C ALA A 62 -11.75 6.67 0.60
N THR A 63 -11.24 5.60 0.01
CA THR A 63 -11.58 5.26 -1.36
C THR A 63 -13.03 4.83 -1.41
N VAL A 64 -13.83 5.62 -2.07
CA VAL A 64 -15.15 5.22 -2.52
C VAL A 64 -14.95 4.56 -3.87
N GLY A 65 -15.12 3.25 -3.96
CA GLY A 65 -14.97 2.50 -5.20
C GLY A 65 -13.61 1.79 -5.35
N GLU A 66 -13.31 1.40 -6.57
CA GLU A 66 -12.08 0.69 -6.94
C GLU A 66 -10.88 1.62 -6.95
N ALA A 67 -9.69 1.07 -6.72
CA ALA A 67 -8.44 1.80 -6.94
C ALA A 67 -8.38 2.22 -8.41
N SER A 68 -8.22 3.50 -8.66
CA SER A 68 -8.19 4.08 -10.01
C SER A 68 -7.53 5.45 -10.00
N ASP A 69 -7.38 6.03 -11.17
CA ASP A 69 -6.92 7.41 -11.31
C ASP A 69 -8.02 8.40 -10.94
N TYR A 70 -7.64 9.41 -10.20
CA TYR A 70 -8.46 10.57 -9.90
C TYR A 70 -7.81 11.82 -10.48
N VAL A 71 -8.61 12.72 -11.02
CA VAL A 71 -8.13 13.98 -11.56
C VAL A 71 -8.61 15.14 -10.71
N VAL A 72 -7.81 16.21 -10.69
CA VAL A 72 -8.15 17.41 -9.94
C VAL A 72 -9.20 18.21 -10.71
N CYS A 73 -10.29 18.52 -10.02
CA CYS A 73 -11.22 19.58 -10.37
C CYS A 73 -10.99 20.75 -9.42
N LEU A 74 -10.70 21.91 -9.98
CA LEU A 74 -10.38 23.12 -9.24
C LEU A 74 -11.42 24.19 -9.49
N ARG A 75 -11.86 24.85 -8.42
CA ARG A 75 -12.69 26.04 -8.44
C ARG A 75 -11.90 27.19 -7.83
N LEU A 76 -11.74 28.26 -8.59
CA LEU A 76 -11.09 29.49 -8.15
C LEU A 76 -12.16 30.44 -7.58
N ALA A 77 -12.13 30.65 -6.27
CA ALA A 77 -13.07 31.49 -5.54
C ALA A 77 -14.55 31.12 -5.81
N GLU A 78 -15.27 31.99 -6.51
CA GLU A 78 -16.65 31.74 -6.95
C GLU A 78 -16.67 31.26 -8.39
N GLY A 79 -17.58 30.33 -8.73
CA GLY A 79 -17.70 29.79 -10.08
C GLY A 79 -17.86 28.27 -10.10
N GLU A 80 -17.64 27.70 -11.28
CA GLU A 80 -17.73 26.25 -11.51
C GLU A 80 -16.38 25.57 -11.32
N TYR A 81 -16.43 24.26 -11.10
CA TYR A 81 -15.23 23.42 -11.09
C TYR A 81 -14.74 23.18 -12.51
N HIS A 82 -13.47 23.40 -12.74
CA HIS A 82 -12.79 23.09 -14.01
C HIS A 82 -11.85 21.90 -13.83
N ARG A 83 -11.89 20.98 -14.78
CA ARG A 83 -11.12 19.74 -14.76
C ARG A 83 -9.71 19.97 -15.28
N TYR A 84 -8.71 19.44 -14.55
CA TYR A 84 -7.29 19.49 -14.89
C TYR A 84 -6.72 18.07 -15.07
N PRO A 85 -6.85 17.45 -16.26
CA PRO A 85 -6.45 16.06 -16.48
C PRO A 85 -4.96 15.78 -16.27
N ALA A 86 -4.12 16.81 -16.42
CA ALA A 86 -2.68 16.70 -16.15
C ALA A 86 -2.33 16.63 -14.65
N LEU A 87 -3.30 16.90 -13.78
CA LEU A 87 -3.16 16.81 -12.32
C LEU A 87 -3.97 15.60 -11.83
N SER A 88 -3.30 14.47 -11.67
CA SER A 88 -3.94 13.22 -11.26
C SER A 88 -3.29 12.65 -10.01
N VAL A 89 -4.10 11.93 -9.23
CA VAL A 89 -3.70 11.09 -8.10
C VAL A 89 -4.07 9.65 -8.44
N HIS A 90 -3.09 8.77 -8.36
CA HIS A 90 -3.27 7.35 -8.59
C HIS A 90 -3.47 6.64 -7.26
N VAL A 91 -4.55 5.87 -7.12
CA VAL A 91 -4.85 5.08 -5.91
C VAL A 91 -4.47 3.63 -6.15
N VAL A 92 -3.60 3.11 -5.30
CA VAL A 92 -3.16 1.72 -5.35
C VAL A 92 -3.65 0.92 -4.16
N GLU A 93 -3.83 -0.37 -4.36
CA GLU A 93 -4.14 -1.33 -3.31
C GLU A 93 -3.31 -2.59 -3.52
N PHE A 94 -2.64 -3.05 -2.48
CA PHE A 94 -1.99 -4.34 -2.46
C PHE A 94 -1.99 -4.90 -1.05
N GLN A 95 -2.60 -6.06 -0.87
CA GLN A 95 -2.71 -6.75 0.41
C GLN A 95 -2.46 -8.23 0.23
N LEU A 96 -1.72 -8.81 1.15
CA LEU A 96 -1.50 -10.25 1.27
C LEU A 96 -2.37 -10.81 2.39
N GLU A 97 -2.82 -12.05 2.25
CA GLU A 97 -3.42 -12.78 3.36
C GLU A 97 -2.39 -12.97 4.47
N ARG A 98 -2.81 -12.70 5.70
CA ARG A 98 -1.94 -12.85 6.86
C ARG A 98 -1.58 -14.31 7.13
N LYS A 99 -0.32 -14.53 7.50
CA LYS A 99 0.18 -15.82 8.00
C LYS A 99 0.67 -15.62 9.43
N GLU A 100 0.23 -16.48 10.34
CA GLU A 100 0.71 -16.43 11.72
C GLU A 100 2.16 -16.91 11.83
N PHE A 101 2.52 -17.89 11.00
CA PHE A 101 3.81 -18.54 11.06
C PHE A 101 4.26 -19.04 9.69
N VAL A 102 5.55 -18.85 9.37
CA VAL A 102 6.23 -19.44 8.22
C VAL A 102 7.63 -19.88 8.64
N VAL A 103 8.23 -20.79 7.86
CA VAL A 103 9.58 -21.31 8.12
C VAL A 103 10.54 -20.74 7.10
N ALA A 104 11.69 -20.21 7.57
CA ALA A 104 12.76 -19.75 6.71
C ALA A 104 13.35 -20.91 5.89
N ASP A 105 13.97 -20.57 4.75
CA ASP A 105 14.60 -21.51 3.81
C ASP A 105 13.63 -22.45 3.06
N PHE A 106 12.31 -22.22 3.23
CA PHE A 106 11.29 -22.94 2.47
C PHE A 106 10.51 -22.00 1.57
N SER A 107 10.20 -22.48 0.37
CA SER A 107 9.33 -21.78 -0.56
C SER A 107 7.90 -21.75 -0.01
N ILE A 108 7.34 -20.57 0.11
CA ILE A 108 5.95 -20.36 0.53
C ILE A 108 5.20 -19.54 -0.50
N SER A 109 3.91 -19.82 -0.64
CA SER A 109 3.01 -18.99 -1.42
C SER A 109 2.18 -18.11 -0.50
N LEU A 110 2.25 -16.81 -0.72
CA LEU A 110 1.42 -15.80 -0.06
C LEU A 110 0.28 -15.42 -1.00
N THR A 111 -0.95 -15.66 -0.59
CA THR A 111 -2.13 -15.33 -1.36
C THR A 111 -2.33 -13.81 -1.37
N VAL A 112 -2.63 -13.26 -2.52
CA VAL A 112 -2.98 -11.85 -2.67
C VAL A 112 -4.47 -11.67 -2.35
N ALA A 113 -4.78 -10.96 -1.28
CA ALA A 113 -6.15 -10.65 -0.87
C ALA A 113 -6.75 -9.51 -1.70
N ALA A 114 -5.92 -8.52 -2.05
CA ALA A 114 -6.31 -7.41 -2.92
C ALA A 114 -5.12 -6.89 -3.70
N ALA A 115 -5.33 -6.57 -4.99
CA ALA A 115 -4.34 -5.94 -5.85
C ALA A 115 -5.06 -5.08 -6.90
N SER A 116 -4.74 -3.80 -6.93
CA SER A 116 -5.34 -2.84 -7.87
C SER A 116 -4.43 -1.63 -8.07
N GLY A 117 -4.39 -1.08 -9.27
CA GLY A 117 -3.62 0.12 -9.59
C GLY A 117 -2.09 -0.06 -9.57
N LEU A 118 -1.59 -1.29 -9.67
CA LEU A 118 -0.16 -1.60 -9.59
C LEU A 118 0.49 -1.63 -10.97
N SER A 119 1.79 -1.32 -10.98
CA SER A 119 2.65 -1.35 -12.15
C SER A 119 3.66 -2.48 -12.06
N MET A 120 4.13 -2.97 -13.22
CA MET A 120 5.26 -3.91 -13.29
C MET A 120 6.59 -3.32 -12.80
N GLN A 121 6.65 -2.01 -12.59
CA GLN A 121 7.81 -1.32 -12.04
C GLN A 121 7.76 -1.17 -10.51
N ASP A 122 6.62 -1.47 -9.92
CA ASP A 122 6.47 -1.46 -8.48
C ASP A 122 7.22 -2.65 -7.87
N THR A 123 7.87 -2.43 -6.75
CA THR A 123 8.63 -3.46 -6.04
C THR A 123 8.29 -3.47 -4.57
N CYS A 124 8.19 -4.66 -4.00
CA CYS A 124 7.86 -4.85 -2.59
C CYS A 124 8.93 -5.67 -1.89
N PHE A 125 9.07 -5.45 -0.59
CA PHE A 125 9.95 -6.21 0.31
C PHE A 125 9.31 -6.33 1.69
N PHE A 126 9.89 -7.21 2.51
CA PHE A 126 9.42 -7.44 3.88
C PHE A 126 10.38 -6.82 4.88
N THR A 127 9.83 -6.29 5.96
CA THR A 127 10.61 -5.72 7.06
C THR A 127 10.05 -6.15 8.42
N ALA A 128 10.92 -6.40 9.38
CA ALA A 128 10.54 -6.59 10.78
C ALA A 128 10.43 -5.25 11.53
N GLY A 129 10.78 -4.14 10.89
CA GLY A 129 10.70 -2.79 11.44
C GLY A 129 9.37 -2.10 11.17
N ALA A 130 9.11 -1.02 11.90
CA ALA A 130 7.96 -0.16 11.66
C ALA A 130 8.16 0.80 10.47
N THR A 131 9.39 0.91 9.97
CA THR A 131 9.81 1.79 8.88
C THR A 131 10.21 0.99 7.65
N CYS A 132 10.08 1.59 6.48
CA CYS A 132 10.45 1.00 5.20
C CYS A 132 11.84 1.47 4.71
N ASP A 133 12.75 1.75 5.63
CA ASP A 133 14.10 2.28 5.34
C ASP A 133 15.16 1.20 5.05
N GLY A 134 14.76 -0.07 4.99
CA GLY A 134 15.66 -1.21 4.79
C GLY A 134 16.49 -1.62 6.01
N SER A 135 16.42 -0.88 7.13
CA SER A 135 17.26 -1.15 8.31
C SER A 135 16.94 -2.46 9.02
N ASN A 136 15.73 -2.97 8.87
CA ASN A 136 15.23 -4.21 9.47
C ASN A 136 14.58 -5.13 8.42
N GLU A 137 15.14 -5.14 7.23
CA GLU A 137 14.63 -5.96 6.13
C GLU A 137 14.72 -7.44 6.51
N VAL A 138 13.62 -8.15 6.32
CA VAL A 138 13.57 -9.61 6.41
C VAL A 138 13.85 -10.12 5.01
N THR A 139 15.09 -10.53 4.80
CA THR A 139 15.57 -10.91 3.48
C THR A 139 14.80 -12.10 2.91
N ILE A 140 14.44 -11.97 1.65
CA ILE A 140 13.90 -13.04 0.82
C ILE A 140 14.90 -13.40 -0.27
N ASP A 141 14.77 -14.57 -0.88
CA ASP A 141 15.51 -14.90 -2.07
C ASP A 141 15.09 -13.92 -3.19
N GLY A 142 16.07 -13.11 -3.68
CA GLY A 142 15.83 -12.02 -4.63
C GLY A 142 15.55 -10.65 -4.01
N GLU A 143 15.58 -10.50 -2.67
CA GLU A 143 15.45 -9.25 -1.92
C GLU A 143 14.13 -8.49 -2.08
N THR A 144 13.63 -8.36 -3.30
CA THR A 144 12.35 -7.72 -3.62
C THR A 144 11.52 -8.57 -4.57
N PHE A 145 10.22 -8.31 -4.62
CA PHE A 145 9.32 -8.93 -5.57
C PHE A 145 8.38 -7.90 -6.21
N THR A 146 7.89 -8.19 -7.41
CA THR A 146 6.88 -7.38 -8.08
C THR A 146 5.49 -7.76 -7.56
N PRO A 147 4.69 -6.81 -7.07
CA PRO A 147 3.33 -7.10 -6.64
C PRO A 147 2.45 -7.48 -7.84
N MET A 148 1.74 -8.58 -7.72
CA MET A 148 0.83 -9.09 -8.76
C MET A 148 -0.40 -9.72 -8.14
N SER A 149 -1.45 -9.91 -8.93
CA SER A 149 -2.64 -10.63 -8.49
C SER A 149 -2.38 -12.13 -8.38
N GLY A 150 -3.17 -12.81 -7.54
CA GLY A 150 -3.13 -14.26 -7.35
C GLY A 150 -2.29 -14.67 -6.15
N PHE A 151 -1.03 -14.94 -6.35
CA PHE A 151 -0.11 -15.29 -5.25
C PHE A 151 1.32 -14.82 -5.53
N VAL A 152 2.07 -14.63 -4.47
CA VAL A 152 3.49 -14.32 -4.50
C VAL A 152 4.25 -15.47 -3.84
N THR A 153 5.21 -16.05 -4.55
CA THR A 153 6.07 -17.10 -4.00
C THR A 153 7.38 -16.49 -3.52
N VAL A 154 7.71 -16.71 -2.26
CA VAL A 154 8.92 -16.19 -1.62
C VAL A 154 9.63 -17.27 -0.80
N VAL A 155 10.93 -17.09 -0.62
CA VAL A 155 11.75 -17.85 0.33
C VAL A 155 12.35 -16.85 1.30
N PHE A 156 11.98 -16.91 2.58
CA PHE A 156 12.61 -16.10 3.61
C PHE A 156 13.95 -16.72 3.99
N THR A 157 15.02 -15.94 3.99
CA THR A 157 16.39 -16.40 4.28
C THR A 157 16.84 -16.03 5.70
N ALA A 158 16.01 -15.27 6.44
CA ALA A 158 16.30 -14.87 7.80
C ALA A 158 15.05 -14.89 8.68
N PRO A 159 15.18 -15.17 9.98
CA PRO A 159 14.06 -15.12 10.92
C PRO A 159 13.61 -13.68 11.15
N GLY A 160 12.33 -13.50 11.49
CA GLY A 160 11.75 -12.21 11.81
C GLY A 160 10.41 -12.34 12.52
N LYS A 161 10.02 -11.27 13.23
CA LYS A 161 8.72 -11.19 13.93
C LYS A 161 7.98 -9.94 13.53
N ASN A 162 6.63 -10.03 13.52
CA ASN A 162 5.77 -8.93 13.14
C ASN A 162 6.16 -8.33 11.79
N VAL A 163 6.33 -9.21 10.80
CA VAL A 163 6.84 -8.83 9.49
C VAL A 163 5.80 -8.00 8.74
N ASN A 164 6.22 -6.87 8.26
CA ASN A 164 5.45 -5.88 7.54
C ASN A 164 5.78 -5.91 6.05
N LEU A 165 4.87 -5.43 5.23
CA LEU A 165 5.04 -5.29 3.79
C LEU A 165 5.26 -3.82 3.42
N CYS A 166 6.38 -3.54 2.80
CA CYS A 166 6.74 -2.25 2.24
C CYS A 166 6.81 -2.34 0.72
N CYS A 167 6.37 -1.29 0.02
CA CYS A 167 6.49 -1.23 -1.43
C CYS A 167 6.95 0.15 -1.90
N SER A 168 7.80 0.17 -2.92
CA SER A 168 8.10 1.34 -3.73
C SER A 168 7.14 1.37 -4.90
N LEU A 169 6.27 2.36 -4.94
CA LEU A 169 5.20 2.53 -5.91
C LEU A 169 5.56 3.65 -6.88
N SER A 170 5.55 3.36 -8.18
CA SER A 170 5.85 4.34 -9.22
C SER A 170 7.17 5.09 -9.01
N GLY A 171 8.18 4.41 -8.45
CA GLY A 171 9.49 4.97 -8.17
C GLY A 171 9.56 5.96 -7.00
N MET A 172 8.52 6.01 -6.17
CA MET A 172 8.54 6.76 -4.91
C MET A 172 9.32 6.01 -3.82
N GLU A 173 9.65 6.73 -2.75
CA GLU A 173 10.23 6.13 -1.54
C GLU A 173 9.33 5.00 -1.01
N PRO A 174 9.92 3.90 -0.50
CA PRO A 174 9.18 2.78 0.00
C PRO A 174 8.18 3.19 1.10
N THR A 175 6.97 2.71 0.98
CA THR A 175 5.85 3.00 1.89
C THR A 175 5.31 1.71 2.50
N LEU A 176 4.96 1.76 3.78
CA LEU A 176 4.32 0.64 4.48
C LEU A 176 2.91 0.41 3.90
N LEU A 177 2.70 -0.72 3.24
CA LEU A 177 1.38 -1.09 2.70
C LEU A 177 0.54 -1.89 3.69
N GLN A 178 1.18 -2.80 4.42
CA GLN A 178 0.47 -3.67 5.33
C GLN A 178 1.33 -4.02 6.53
N SER A 179 0.78 -3.84 7.73
CA SER A 179 1.43 -4.23 8.97
C SER A 179 1.12 -5.69 9.32
N ASN A 180 2.09 -6.36 9.91
CA ASN A 180 1.95 -7.70 10.47
C ASN A 180 1.36 -8.72 9.47
N VAL A 181 1.92 -8.74 8.26
CA VAL A 181 1.56 -9.71 7.21
C VAL A 181 1.91 -11.12 7.65
N ILE A 182 3.06 -11.27 8.33
CA ILE A 182 3.52 -12.54 8.90
C ILE A 182 3.84 -12.31 10.37
N GLY A 183 3.25 -13.13 11.23
CA GLY A 183 3.48 -13.04 12.67
C GLY A 183 4.91 -13.44 13.04
N GLU A 184 5.39 -14.55 12.51
CA GLU A 184 6.75 -15.04 12.74
C GLU A 184 7.30 -15.79 11.53
N VAL A 185 8.53 -15.46 11.15
CA VAL A 185 9.40 -16.26 10.29
C VAL A 185 10.38 -16.95 11.23
N ALA A 186 10.25 -18.26 11.41
CA ALA A 186 11.11 -19.03 12.28
C ALA A 186 12.19 -19.76 11.49
N GLN A 187 13.37 -19.88 12.09
CA GLN A 187 14.43 -20.71 11.57
C GLN A 187 14.36 -22.10 12.19
N LEU A 188 14.52 -23.15 11.37
CA LEU A 188 14.69 -24.49 11.93
C LEU A 188 16.02 -24.55 12.69
N MET A 189 15.93 -24.78 14.00
CA MET A 189 17.12 -25.01 14.81
C MET A 189 17.64 -26.42 14.57
N ASP A 190 18.87 -26.53 14.15
CA ASP A 190 19.61 -27.79 14.14
C ASP A 190 19.91 -28.17 15.59
N VAL A 191 19.12 -29.06 16.20
CA VAL A 191 19.39 -29.55 17.53
C VAL A 191 20.42 -30.66 17.42
N ALA A 192 21.68 -30.30 17.62
CA ALA A 192 22.82 -31.16 17.96
C ALA A 192 22.74 -32.62 17.46
N GLY A 193 22.92 -32.87 16.18
CA GLY A 193 23.14 -34.20 15.64
C GLY A 193 21.90 -35.08 15.44
N LEU A 194 20.71 -34.54 15.68
CA LEU A 194 19.45 -35.17 15.30
C LEU A 194 18.84 -34.31 14.17
N ASN A 195 18.93 -34.82 12.93
CA ASN A 195 18.17 -34.28 11.79
C ASN A 195 16.67 -34.53 12.01
N LEU A 196 16.07 -33.85 12.94
CA LEU A 196 14.62 -33.83 13.12
C LEU A 196 14.05 -32.71 12.25
N HIS A 197 13.76 -33.00 11.00
CA HIS A 197 12.87 -32.21 10.17
C HIS A 197 11.43 -32.30 10.71
N TYR A 198 11.20 -31.80 11.92
CA TYR A 198 9.86 -31.59 12.42
C TYR A 198 9.53 -30.12 12.26
N ALA A 199 8.85 -29.81 11.16
CA ALA A 199 7.95 -28.69 11.18
C ALA A 199 7.00 -28.89 12.37
N MET A 200 6.98 -27.99 13.36
CA MET A 200 5.91 -27.95 14.33
C MET A 200 4.65 -27.47 13.60
N LEU A 201 4.05 -28.35 12.84
CA LEU A 201 2.67 -28.20 12.44
C LEU A 201 1.86 -28.33 13.74
N PRO A 202 0.85 -27.48 13.97
CA PRO A 202 -0.08 -27.71 15.06
C PRO A 202 -0.73 -29.07 14.84
N TYR A 203 -0.30 -30.03 15.65
CA TYR A 203 -0.80 -31.38 15.58
C TYR A 203 -2.15 -31.43 16.29
N ASN A 204 -3.22 -31.29 15.53
CA ASN A 204 -4.54 -31.63 16.00
C ASN A 204 -4.63 -33.15 16.06
N VAL A 205 -4.35 -33.72 17.23
CA VAL A 205 -4.74 -35.10 17.54
C VAL A 205 -6.23 -35.08 17.82
N GLU A 206 -7.05 -35.38 16.84
CA GLU A 206 -8.38 -35.88 17.13
C GLU A 206 -8.21 -37.25 17.80
N LYS A 207 -8.52 -37.27 19.08
CA LYS A 207 -8.69 -38.55 19.79
C LYS A 207 -9.96 -39.20 19.26
N GLN A 208 -9.80 -40.34 18.60
CA GLN A 208 -10.86 -41.35 18.50
C GLN A 208 -11.04 -42.04 19.85
#